data_255490e5aeb525a39f433c0ab068e4e4
#
_entry.id   255490e5aeb525a39f433c0ab068e4e4
#
_cell.length_a   1.000
_cell.length_b   1.000
_cell.length_c   1.000
_cell.angle_alpha   90.00
_cell.angle_beta   90.00
_cell.angle_gamma   90.00
#
_symmetry.space_group_name_H-M   'P 1'
#
loop_
_entity.id
_entity.type
_entity.pdbx_description
1 polymer ?
#
loop_
_entity_poly.entity_id
_entity_poly.type
_entity_poly.pdbx_seq_one_letter_code
_entity_poly.pdbx_strand_id
1 'polypeptide(L)'
;LVGSEMCIRDRIRLFNIQNGQIYVGLLDKIIQFCKDHEYTYEFQESKYYGLPFEINPNISKEGVKDYVTSISKYKPRDYQVDGIYDALKYNRKLLISPTASGKSLMIYGIVRYFVERKQNTLIVVPTTSLVEQMYKDFADYGWDVGSYCHKIYAGKERQTDSQVIITTWQSIYKLPRKY
;
A
#
# COMPACT_ATOMS: atom_id res chain seq x y z
N LEU A 1 -7.05 19.68 -38.06
CA LEU A 1 -6.17 18.97 -37.16
C LEU A 1 -5.82 19.89 -35.99
N VAL A 2 -6.73 19.95 -35.03
CA VAL A 2 -6.49 20.63 -33.77
C VAL A 2 -5.78 19.59 -32.92
N GLY A 3 -4.45 19.69 -32.85
CA GLY A 3 -3.67 18.98 -31.84
C GLY A 3 -4.13 19.48 -30.49
N SER A 4 -4.87 18.64 -29.77
CA SER A 4 -5.07 18.86 -28.35
C SER A 4 -3.72 18.73 -27.69
N GLU A 5 -3.03 19.85 -27.52
CA GLU A 5 -2.06 19.98 -26.44
C GLU A 5 -2.81 19.71 -25.14
N MET A 6 -2.89 18.46 -24.79
CA MET A 6 -3.26 18.07 -23.44
C MET A 6 -2.14 18.63 -22.57
N CYS A 7 -2.33 19.86 -22.12
CA CYS A 7 -1.40 20.57 -21.27
C CYS A 7 -1.21 19.79 -20.00
N ILE A 8 -0.20 18.95 -19.97
CA ILE A 8 0.46 18.52 -18.72
C ILE A 8 1.19 19.76 -18.20
N ARG A 9 0.43 20.80 -17.84
CA ARG A 9 0.95 22.00 -17.20
C ARG A 9 0.84 21.97 -15.69
N ASP A 10 0.30 20.93 -15.11
CA ASP A 10 0.33 20.74 -13.67
C ASP A 10 1.70 20.24 -13.27
N ARG A 11 2.57 21.19 -12.97
CA ARG A 11 3.82 20.89 -12.28
C ARG A 11 3.48 20.31 -10.91
N ILE A 12 3.72 19.04 -10.72
CA ILE A 12 3.64 18.42 -9.40
C ILE A 12 4.71 19.09 -8.54
N ARG A 13 4.27 19.87 -7.56
CA ARG A 13 5.18 20.48 -6.59
C ARG A 13 5.51 19.44 -5.54
N LEU A 14 6.70 18.89 -5.60
CA LEU A 14 7.19 17.89 -4.65
C LEU A 14 7.69 18.51 -3.34
N PHE A 15 8.02 19.80 -3.36
CA PHE A 15 8.51 20.57 -2.22
C PHE A 15 7.64 21.80 -2.00
N ASN A 16 7.22 22.01 -0.77
CA ASN A 16 6.51 23.21 -0.38
C ASN A 16 7.50 24.25 0.18
N ILE A 17 7.75 25.30 -0.61
CA ILE A 17 8.72 26.36 -0.26
C ILE A 17 8.30 27.14 0.99
N GLN A 18 7.00 27.28 1.26
CA GLN A 18 6.49 28.10 2.36
C GLN A 18 6.77 27.50 3.73
N ASN A 19 6.68 26.18 3.86
CA ASN A 19 6.84 25.47 5.13
C ASN A 19 8.01 24.45 5.13
N GLY A 20 8.78 24.38 4.05
CA GLY A 20 9.93 23.49 3.95
C GLY A 20 9.57 21.99 3.87
N GLN A 21 8.30 21.64 3.60
CA GLN A 21 7.86 20.25 3.60
C GLN A 21 8.07 19.56 2.27
N ILE A 22 8.48 18.30 2.33
CA ILE A 22 8.62 17.41 1.18
C ILE A 22 8.01 16.05 1.50
N TYR A 23 7.57 15.33 0.47
CA TYR A 23 7.06 13.98 0.67
C TYR A 23 8.17 13.04 1.14
N VAL A 24 7.94 12.33 2.23
CA VAL A 24 8.91 11.41 2.84
C VAL A 24 9.40 10.30 1.88
N GLY A 25 8.62 9.92 0.89
CA GLY A 25 9.03 8.98 -0.17
C GLY A 25 10.16 9.49 -1.07
N LEU A 26 10.53 10.78 -0.97
CA LEU A 26 11.65 11.38 -1.69
C LEU A 26 12.93 11.47 -0.85
N LEU A 27 12.93 10.96 0.37
CA LEU A 27 14.05 11.06 1.30
C LEU A 27 15.36 10.49 0.73
N ASP A 28 15.31 9.35 0.03
CA ASP A 28 16.47 8.77 -0.63
C ASP A 28 17.12 9.72 -1.63
N LYS A 29 16.28 10.46 -2.39
CA LYS A 29 16.75 11.43 -3.36
C LYS A 29 17.41 12.64 -2.70
N ILE A 30 16.89 13.06 -1.54
CA ILE A 30 17.48 14.14 -0.76
C ILE A 30 18.83 13.70 -0.18
N ILE A 31 18.88 12.50 0.40
CA ILE A 31 20.14 11.96 0.93
C ILE A 31 21.20 11.86 -0.17
N GLN A 32 20.82 11.35 -1.35
CA GLN A 32 21.72 11.27 -2.47
C GLN A 32 22.21 12.65 -2.91
N PHE A 33 21.30 13.62 -3.03
CA PHE A 33 21.64 15.02 -3.34
C PHE A 33 22.61 15.61 -2.31
N CYS A 34 22.37 15.41 -1.02
CA CYS A 34 23.26 15.87 0.04
C CYS A 34 24.66 15.26 -0.09
N LYS A 35 24.75 13.96 -0.36
CA LYS A 35 26.03 13.27 -0.58
C LYS A 35 26.77 13.80 -1.81
N ASP A 36 26.07 14.01 -2.90
CA ASP A 36 26.68 14.47 -4.17
C ASP A 36 27.20 15.91 -4.08
N HIS A 37 26.66 16.70 -3.14
CA HIS A 37 27.03 18.11 -2.92
C HIS A 37 27.76 18.35 -1.59
N GLU A 38 28.17 17.28 -0.91
CA GLU A 38 28.88 17.35 0.39
C GLU A 38 28.12 18.12 1.49
N TYR A 39 26.78 18.13 1.43
CA TYR A 39 25.95 18.72 2.49
C TYR A 39 25.83 17.78 3.67
N THR A 40 25.93 18.30 4.87
CA THR A 40 25.57 17.61 6.10
C THR A 40 24.06 17.62 6.30
N TYR A 41 23.50 16.54 6.82
CA TYR A 41 22.08 16.43 7.12
C TYR A 41 21.87 15.69 8.43
N GLU A 42 20.78 16.01 9.10
CA GLU A 42 20.36 15.38 10.34
C GLU A 42 18.89 15.00 10.24
N PHE A 43 18.51 13.87 10.81
CA PHE A 43 17.13 13.43 10.88
C PHE A 43 16.55 13.70 12.25
N GLN A 44 15.39 14.37 12.27
CA GLN A 44 14.56 14.41 13.45
C GLN A 44 13.55 13.26 13.42
N GLU A 45 13.53 12.44 14.47
CA GLU A 45 12.51 11.42 14.61
C GLU A 45 11.13 12.07 14.73
N SER A 46 10.20 11.65 13.91
CA SER A 46 8.83 12.10 13.95
C SER A 46 7.92 11.01 14.47
N LYS A 47 7.17 11.30 15.52
CA LYS A 47 6.14 10.42 16.08
C LYS A 47 5.08 9.98 15.05
N TYR A 48 4.88 10.79 14.00
CA TYR A 48 3.79 10.58 13.03
C TYR A 48 4.22 9.96 11.71
N TYR A 49 5.49 10.05 11.34
CA TYR A 49 5.88 9.73 9.96
C TYR A 49 6.85 8.57 9.85
N GLY A 50 7.50 8.13 10.93
CA GLY A 50 8.54 7.11 10.92
C GLY A 50 9.63 7.40 9.88
N LEU A 51 10.76 6.74 9.96
CA LEU A 51 11.75 6.78 8.90
C LEU A 51 11.32 5.83 7.77
N PRO A 52 11.41 6.22 6.48
CA PRO A 52 10.99 5.38 5.36
C PRO A 52 11.82 4.11 5.18
N PHE A 53 12.92 4.00 5.92
CA PHE A 53 13.85 2.87 5.90
C PHE A 53 13.72 1.96 7.12
N GLU A 54 12.69 2.11 7.92
CA GLU A 54 12.47 1.23 9.05
C GLU A 54 12.35 -0.21 8.52
N ILE A 55 13.43 -0.96 8.68
CA ILE A 55 13.50 -2.35 8.31
C ILE A 55 12.91 -3.13 9.47
N ASN A 56 11.90 -3.95 9.22
CA ASN A 56 11.41 -4.89 10.21
C ASN A 56 12.37 -6.08 10.31
N PRO A 57 13.21 -6.15 11.36
CA PRO A 57 14.24 -7.19 11.48
C PRO A 57 13.66 -8.59 11.68
N ASN A 58 12.39 -8.68 12.10
CA ASN A 58 11.74 -9.94 12.46
C ASN A 58 11.08 -10.64 11.26
N ILE A 59 11.21 -10.11 10.06
CA ILE A 59 10.64 -10.69 8.84
C ILE A 59 11.72 -11.49 8.10
N SER A 60 11.49 -12.78 7.89
CA SER A 60 12.28 -13.65 7.02
C SER A 60 11.46 -14.19 5.84
N LYS A 61 12.11 -14.59 4.75
CA LYS A 61 11.42 -15.15 3.57
C LYS A 61 10.75 -16.48 3.90
N GLU A 62 11.43 -17.32 4.67
CA GLU A 62 10.91 -18.61 5.14
C GLU A 62 9.67 -18.39 5.99
N GLY A 63 9.72 -17.46 6.96
CA GLY A 63 8.59 -17.12 7.80
C GLY A 63 7.39 -16.58 6.99
N VAL A 64 7.63 -15.77 5.96
CA VAL A 64 6.58 -15.31 5.06
C VAL A 64 5.98 -16.46 4.26
N LYS A 65 6.79 -17.38 3.74
CA LYS A 65 6.32 -18.54 2.99
C LYS A 65 5.43 -19.45 3.85
N ASP A 66 5.87 -19.76 5.04
CA ASP A 66 5.14 -20.58 6.00
C ASP A 66 3.83 -19.88 6.42
N TYR A 67 3.90 -18.59 6.70
CA TYR A 67 2.74 -17.79 7.06
C TYR A 67 1.68 -17.79 5.95
N VAL A 68 2.05 -17.46 4.71
CA VAL A 68 1.09 -17.40 3.60
C VAL A 68 0.51 -18.79 3.30
N THR A 69 1.32 -19.83 3.43
CA THR A 69 0.86 -21.22 3.27
C THR A 69 -0.15 -21.61 4.35
N SER A 70 -0.01 -21.12 5.57
CA SER A 70 -0.92 -21.41 6.69
C SER A 70 -2.27 -20.70 6.59
N ILE A 71 -2.32 -19.50 5.98
CA ILE A 71 -3.53 -18.67 5.90
C ILE A 71 -4.28 -18.79 4.58
N SER A 72 -3.73 -19.46 3.57
CA SER A 72 -4.32 -19.57 2.24
C SER A 72 -4.48 -21.03 1.81
N LYS A 73 -5.55 -21.31 1.07
CA LYS A 73 -5.73 -22.61 0.40
C LYS A 73 -4.72 -22.84 -0.73
N TYR A 74 -4.03 -21.79 -1.18
CA TYR A 74 -3.09 -21.84 -2.29
C TYR A 74 -1.66 -21.67 -1.80
N LYS A 75 -0.78 -22.52 -2.29
CA LYS A 75 0.65 -22.43 -2.02
C LYS A 75 1.24 -21.23 -2.79
N PRO A 76 1.91 -20.29 -2.14
CA PRO A 76 2.51 -19.16 -2.83
C PRO A 76 3.70 -19.59 -3.69
N ARG A 77 3.90 -18.91 -4.80
CA ARG A 77 5.09 -19.05 -5.65
C ARG A 77 6.24 -18.21 -5.08
N ASP A 78 7.47 -18.55 -5.39
CA ASP A 78 8.64 -17.91 -4.78
C ASP A 78 8.67 -16.38 -5.00
N TYR A 79 8.33 -15.89 -6.20
CA TYR A 79 8.25 -14.45 -6.47
C TYR A 79 7.12 -13.74 -5.70
N GLN A 80 6.05 -14.46 -5.34
CA GLN A 80 4.98 -13.92 -4.49
C GLN A 80 5.45 -13.79 -3.05
N VAL A 81 6.20 -14.78 -2.57
CA VAL A 81 6.86 -14.71 -1.26
C VAL A 81 7.85 -13.54 -1.21
N ASP A 82 8.66 -13.36 -2.25
CA ASP A 82 9.60 -12.24 -2.34
C ASP A 82 8.88 -10.88 -2.30
N GLY A 83 7.77 -10.74 -3.05
CA GLY A 83 6.97 -9.50 -3.04
C GLY A 83 6.35 -9.20 -1.69
N ILE A 84 5.80 -10.20 -1.00
CA ILE A 84 5.23 -10.05 0.34
C ILE A 84 6.35 -9.73 1.35
N TYR A 85 7.46 -10.46 1.29
CA TYR A 85 8.62 -10.21 2.14
C TYR A 85 9.12 -8.78 2.01
N ASP A 86 9.31 -8.31 0.78
CA ASP A 86 9.75 -6.94 0.52
C ASP A 86 8.76 -5.90 1.07
N ALA A 87 7.46 -6.12 0.87
CA ALA A 87 6.44 -5.21 1.37
C ALA A 87 6.36 -5.15 2.90
N LEU A 88 6.57 -6.28 3.58
CA LEU A 88 6.54 -6.35 5.03
C LEU A 88 7.83 -5.90 5.70
N LYS A 89 8.96 -6.09 5.02
CA LYS A 89 10.28 -5.70 5.54
C LYS A 89 10.57 -4.22 5.36
N TYR A 90 10.16 -3.67 4.22
CA TYR A 90 10.38 -2.26 3.87
C TYR A 90 9.05 -1.53 3.89
N ASN A 91 8.81 -0.66 4.83
CA ASN A 91 7.52 0.02 5.06
C ASN A 91 6.91 0.71 3.82
N ARG A 92 7.71 1.01 2.81
CA ARG A 92 7.26 1.60 1.54
C ARG A 92 7.94 0.88 0.38
N LYS A 93 7.13 0.27 -0.47
CA LYS A 93 7.64 -0.48 -1.61
C LYS A 93 6.72 -0.32 -2.82
N LEU A 94 7.32 -0.15 -3.99
CA LEU A 94 6.66 -0.30 -5.27
C LEU A 94 6.91 -1.72 -5.77
N LEU A 95 5.85 -2.51 -5.91
CA LEU A 95 5.90 -3.86 -6.48
C LEU A 95 5.35 -3.83 -7.91
N ILE A 96 6.18 -4.10 -8.89
CA ILE A 96 5.78 -4.21 -10.29
C ILE A 96 5.60 -5.70 -10.61
N SER A 97 4.40 -6.05 -11.02
CA SER A 97 4.03 -7.45 -11.26
C SER A 97 3.11 -7.54 -12.49
N PRO A 98 3.35 -8.47 -13.43
CA PRO A 98 2.55 -8.60 -14.65
C PRO A 98 1.10 -9.02 -14.34
N THR A 99 0.23 -8.90 -15.32
CA THR A 99 -1.13 -9.43 -15.23
C THR A 99 -1.08 -10.94 -15.02
N ALA A 100 -2.04 -11.47 -14.28
CA ALA A 100 -2.15 -12.91 -13.94
C ALA A 100 -1.00 -13.48 -13.07
N SER A 101 -0.14 -12.64 -12.49
CA SER A 101 0.90 -13.10 -11.55
C SER A 101 0.39 -13.45 -10.15
N GLY A 102 -0.91 -13.32 -9.90
CA GLY A 102 -1.50 -13.57 -8.58
C GLY A 102 -1.24 -12.44 -7.57
N LYS A 103 -1.29 -11.17 -8.02
CA LYS A 103 -1.17 -9.98 -7.16
C LYS A 103 -2.14 -10.01 -5.99
N SER A 104 -3.37 -10.51 -6.20
CA SER A 104 -4.38 -10.64 -5.15
C SER A 104 -3.91 -11.48 -3.97
N LEU A 105 -3.16 -12.57 -4.22
CA LEU A 105 -2.60 -13.41 -3.16
C LEU A 105 -1.51 -12.67 -2.37
N MET A 106 -0.67 -11.87 -3.06
CA MET A 106 0.33 -11.05 -2.38
C MET A 106 -0.32 -9.99 -1.48
N ILE A 107 -1.34 -9.28 -2.00
CA ILE A 107 -2.10 -8.31 -1.23
C ILE A 107 -2.79 -8.98 -0.05
N TYR A 108 -3.41 -10.14 -0.27
CA TYR A 108 -4.03 -10.94 0.78
C TYR A 108 -3.06 -11.26 1.93
N GLY A 109 -1.87 -11.79 1.61
CA GLY A 109 -0.85 -12.11 2.62
C GLY A 109 -0.42 -10.88 3.44
N ILE A 110 -0.22 -9.74 2.78
CA ILE A 110 0.13 -8.48 3.44
C ILE A 110 -1.01 -7.99 4.35
N VAL A 111 -2.24 -7.98 3.86
CA VAL A 111 -3.43 -7.54 4.61
C VAL A 111 -3.65 -8.41 5.84
N ARG A 112 -3.61 -9.73 5.68
CA ARG A 112 -3.75 -10.68 6.79
C ARG A 112 -2.70 -10.46 7.87
N TYR A 113 -1.46 -10.22 7.48
CA TYR A 113 -0.37 -9.91 8.41
C TYR A 113 -0.66 -8.69 9.30
N PHE A 114 -1.22 -7.62 8.73
CA PHE A 114 -1.56 -6.41 9.48
C PHE A 114 -2.83 -6.59 10.33
N VAL A 115 -3.85 -7.27 9.80
CA VAL A 115 -5.10 -7.55 10.54
C VAL A 115 -4.84 -8.36 11.81
N GLU A 116 -4.00 -9.39 11.75
CA GLU A 116 -3.61 -10.19 12.92
C GLU A 116 -2.87 -9.37 13.98
N ARG A 117 -2.28 -8.24 13.58
CA ARG A 117 -1.65 -7.26 14.49
C ARG A 117 -2.58 -6.13 14.91
N LYS A 118 -3.89 -6.30 14.67
CA LYS A 118 -4.95 -5.32 15.00
C LYS A 118 -4.72 -3.95 14.33
N GLN A 119 -4.13 -3.95 13.14
CA GLN A 119 -3.94 -2.75 12.34
C GLN A 119 -4.99 -2.66 11.25
N ASN A 120 -5.53 -1.47 11.05
CA ASN A 120 -6.47 -1.20 9.99
C ASN A 120 -5.77 -1.11 8.64
N THR A 121 -6.41 -1.63 7.60
CA THR A 121 -5.86 -1.69 6.25
C THR A 121 -6.81 -1.06 5.24
N LEU A 122 -6.30 -0.20 4.39
CA LEU A 122 -7.02 0.39 3.28
C LEU A 122 -6.46 -0.11 1.95
N ILE A 123 -7.30 -0.73 1.14
CA ILE A 123 -6.97 -1.18 -0.21
C ILE A 123 -7.69 -0.26 -1.21
N VAL A 124 -6.91 0.43 -2.03
CA VAL A 124 -7.45 1.33 -3.06
C VAL A 124 -7.19 0.74 -4.43
N VAL A 125 -8.27 0.52 -5.18
CA VAL A 125 -8.22 -0.04 -6.53
C VAL A 125 -8.85 0.90 -7.56
N PRO A 126 -8.49 0.81 -8.85
CA PRO A 126 -9.00 1.73 -9.87
C PRO A 126 -10.49 1.67 -10.12
N THR A 127 -11.11 0.48 -10.04
CA THR A 127 -12.51 0.25 -10.46
C THR A 127 -13.32 -0.52 -9.43
N THR A 128 -14.64 -0.36 -9.47
CA THR A 128 -15.57 -1.11 -8.62
C THR A 128 -15.53 -2.62 -8.90
N SER A 129 -15.30 -3.00 -10.15
CA SER A 129 -15.13 -4.42 -10.52
C SER A 129 -13.93 -5.05 -9.79
N LEU A 130 -12.83 -4.30 -9.64
CA LEU A 130 -11.67 -4.77 -8.88
C LEU A 130 -11.93 -4.82 -7.38
N VAL A 131 -12.80 -3.95 -6.83
CA VAL A 131 -13.24 -4.05 -5.43
C VAL A 131 -13.95 -5.39 -5.20
N GLU A 132 -14.92 -5.74 -6.08
CA GLU A 132 -15.66 -6.99 -5.99
C GLU A 132 -14.76 -8.21 -6.21
N GLN A 133 -13.88 -8.15 -7.19
CA GLN A 133 -12.91 -9.22 -7.46
C GLN A 133 -12.00 -9.45 -6.26
N MET A 134 -11.41 -8.40 -5.69
CA MET A 134 -10.52 -8.52 -4.53
C MET A 134 -11.23 -9.15 -3.33
N TYR A 135 -12.46 -8.72 -3.07
CA TYR A 135 -13.28 -9.27 -1.99
C TYR A 135 -13.57 -10.77 -2.21
N LYS A 136 -13.91 -11.15 -3.45
CA LYS A 136 -14.13 -12.54 -3.81
C LYS A 136 -12.85 -13.37 -3.72
N ASP A 137 -11.75 -12.86 -4.26
CA ASP A 137 -10.45 -13.53 -4.20
C ASP A 137 -10.05 -13.85 -2.75
N PHE A 138 -10.26 -12.91 -1.81
CA PHE A 138 -9.97 -13.13 -0.39
C PHE A 138 -10.84 -14.21 0.23
N ALA A 139 -12.13 -14.27 -0.13
CA ALA A 139 -13.01 -15.35 0.29
C ALA A 139 -12.57 -16.71 -0.28
N ASP A 140 -12.18 -16.73 -1.55
CA ASP A 140 -11.68 -17.94 -2.24
C ASP A 140 -10.37 -18.46 -1.61
N TYR A 141 -9.54 -17.56 -1.05
CA TYR A 141 -8.33 -17.93 -0.31
C TYR A 141 -8.63 -18.53 1.07
N GLY A 142 -9.88 -18.47 1.53
CA GLY A 142 -10.34 -19.12 2.76
C GLY A 142 -10.54 -18.17 3.94
N TRP A 143 -10.68 -16.88 3.68
CA TRP A 143 -10.93 -15.89 4.74
C TRP A 143 -12.41 -15.59 4.93
N ASP A 144 -12.82 -15.37 6.17
CA ASP A 144 -14.14 -14.82 6.50
C ASP A 144 -14.15 -13.30 6.22
N VAL A 145 -14.29 -12.97 4.94
CA VAL A 145 -14.28 -11.56 4.50
C VAL A 145 -15.46 -10.76 5.05
N GLY A 146 -16.56 -11.42 5.39
CA GLY A 146 -17.75 -10.76 5.95
C GLY A 146 -17.48 -10.12 7.30
N SER A 147 -16.64 -10.74 8.12
CA SER A 147 -16.28 -10.24 9.46
C SER A 147 -15.19 -9.18 9.45
N TYR A 148 -14.33 -9.15 8.43
CA TYR A 148 -13.13 -8.31 8.43
C TYR A 148 -13.10 -7.23 7.36
N CYS A 149 -13.77 -7.43 6.23
CA CYS A 149 -13.65 -6.58 5.06
C CYS A 149 -14.94 -5.83 4.75
N HIS A 150 -14.81 -4.53 4.49
CA HIS A 150 -15.91 -3.69 4.03
C HIS A 150 -15.58 -3.07 2.67
N LYS A 151 -16.58 -3.00 1.79
CA LYS A 151 -16.46 -2.44 0.45
C LYS A 151 -17.07 -1.05 0.40
N ILE A 152 -16.30 -0.04 -0.01
CA ILE A 152 -16.78 1.33 -0.19
C ILE A 152 -16.68 1.73 -1.65
N TYR A 153 -17.84 1.90 -2.29
CA TYR A 153 -17.99 2.50 -3.62
C TYR A 153 -19.41 3.04 -3.81
N ALA A 154 -19.75 3.62 -4.96
CA ALA A 154 -21.05 4.22 -5.21
C ALA A 154 -22.20 3.26 -4.87
N GLY A 155 -23.13 3.69 -4.01
CA GLY A 155 -24.28 2.90 -3.56
C GLY A 155 -24.00 1.96 -2.38
N LYS A 156 -22.80 1.96 -1.82
CA LYS A 156 -22.45 1.20 -0.59
C LYS A 156 -22.29 2.13 0.59
N GLU A 157 -22.54 1.58 1.79
CA GLU A 157 -22.36 2.28 3.05
C GLU A 157 -20.89 2.72 3.24
N ARG A 158 -20.70 3.95 3.71
CA ARG A 158 -19.37 4.56 3.87
C ARG A 158 -18.82 4.44 5.29
N GLN A 159 -19.70 4.23 6.28
CA GLN A 159 -19.27 4.06 7.67
C GLN A 159 -19.09 2.60 7.99
N THR A 160 -17.98 2.25 8.61
CA THR A 160 -17.67 0.88 8.98
C THR A 160 -16.59 0.87 10.07
N ASP A 161 -16.71 -0.12 10.97
CA ASP A 161 -15.67 -0.45 11.95
C ASP A 161 -14.80 -1.64 11.49
N SER A 162 -14.95 -2.07 10.23
CA SER A 162 -14.17 -3.18 9.68
C SER A 162 -12.70 -2.82 9.58
N GLN A 163 -11.84 -3.76 9.95
CA GLN A 163 -10.39 -3.56 9.92
C GLN A 163 -9.83 -3.38 8.50
N VAL A 164 -10.51 -3.91 7.49
CA VAL A 164 -10.08 -3.82 6.08
C VAL A 164 -11.14 -3.12 5.26
N ILE A 165 -10.74 -2.05 4.60
CA ILE A 165 -11.59 -1.32 3.66
C ILE A 165 -11.04 -1.55 2.25
N ILE A 166 -11.89 -2.03 1.34
CA ILE A 166 -11.59 -2.17 -0.08
C ILE A 166 -12.42 -1.14 -0.85
N THR A 167 -11.76 -0.23 -1.56
CA THR A 167 -12.44 0.92 -2.15
C THR A 167 -11.81 1.39 -3.45
N THR A 168 -12.50 2.30 -4.15
CA THR A 168 -11.91 3.06 -5.24
C THR A 168 -11.48 4.45 -4.77
N TRP A 169 -10.46 5.04 -5.40
CA TRP A 169 -10.00 6.38 -5.03
C TRP A 169 -11.10 7.44 -5.18
N GLN A 170 -12.00 7.30 -6.16
CA GLN A 170 -13.15 8.20 -6.37
C GLN A 170 -14.13 8.21 -5.20
N SER A 171 -14.21 7.09 -4.49
CA SER A 171 -15.12 6.95 -3.34
C SER A 171 -14.62 7.63 -2.08
N ILE A 172 -13.31 7.79 -1.95
CA ILE A 172 -12.67 8.29 -0.72
C ILE A 172 -12.08 9.69 -0.84
N TYR A 173 -11.73 10.18 -2.05
CA TYR A 173 -11.02 11.46 -2.19
C TYR A 173 -11.79 12.67 -1.67
N LYS A 174 -13.11 12.59 -1.59
CA LYS A 174 -14.01 13.64 -1.04
C LYS A 174 -14.31 13.46 0.44
N LEU A 175 -13.83 12.40 1.07
CA LEU A 175 -14.06 12.19 2.49
C LEU A 175 -13.21 13.18 3.29
N PRO A 176 -13.76 13.76 4.37
CA PRO A 176 -12.98 14.62 5.26
C PRO A 176 -11.83 13.82 5.89
N ARG A 177 -10.68 14.46 6.12
CA ARG A 177 -9.44 13.85 6.65
C ARG A 177 -9.57 13.24 8.07
N LYS A 178 -10.76 12.95 8.53
CA LYS A 178 -11.05 12.34 9.85
C LYS A 178 -11.14 10.81 9.82
N TYR A 179 -10.80 10.19 8.68
CA TYR A 179 -10.75 8.74 8.52
C TYR A 179 -9.33 8.26 8.41
#